data_e4c8aa04ad6f0aac447039c3940db2b1
#
_entry.id   e4c8aa04ad6f0aac447039c3940db2b1
#
_cell.length_a   1.000
_cell.length_b   1.000
_cell.length_c   1.000
_cell.angle_alpha   90.00
_cell.angle_beta   90.00
_cell.angle_gamma   90.00
#
_symmetry.space_group_name_H-M   'P 1'
#
loop_
_entity.id
_entity.type
_entity.pdbx_description
1 polymer ?
#
loop_
_entity_poly.entity_id
_entity_poly.type
_entity_poly.pdbx_seq_one_letter_code
_entity_poly.pdbx_strand_id
1 'polypeptide(L)'
;MLAFVSANAATLYSCTSKTDRDTSQIDSCLYLNENIQVGDTAMSLVGKGILVPDADNEEYFDLMNKTFAGVVFDKARAVSKDERIKCLSYIGKSYENKEDFLKEKNKLFVELCKEYGKPSKDSSYVEKNEAPDVYSHDYTWVSKNRVVSVTICRKEWPYWLGGKTTYTSFALVTIQDSILQRKNLQSLSLK
;
A
#
# COMPACT_ATOMS: atom_id res chain seq x y z
N MET A 1 40.98 27.58 14.35
CA MET A 1 39.70 27.06 14.87
C MET A 1 38.73 27.09 13.72
N LEU A 2 38.62 25.96 12.99
CA LEU A 2 37.78 25.82 11.78
C LEU A 2 36.56 25.01 12.18
N ALA A 3 35.39 25.64 12.10
CA ALA A 3 34.11 25.02 12.36
C ALA A 3 33.67 24.22 11.12
N PHE A 4 33.58 22.91 11.24
CA PHE A 4 32.92 22.05 10.24
C PHE A 4 31.42 22.17 10.40
N VAL A 5 30.76 22.81 9.47
CA VAL A 5 29.30 22.75 9.29
C VAL A 5 29.00 21.50 8.48
N SER A 6 28.53 20.44 9.14
CA SER A 6 28.00 19.27 8.45
C SER A 6 26.60 19.59 7.93
N ALA A 7 26.50 19.84 6.65
CA ALA A 7 25.21 19.92 5.96
C ALA A 7 24.65 18.49 5.81
N ASN A 8 23.65 18.16 6.62
CA ASN A 8 22.80 16.98 6.40
C ASN A 8 21.97 17.22 5.14
N ALA A 9 22.47 16.79 4.00
CA ALA A 9 21.71 16.71 2.77
C ALA A 9 20.64 15.64 2.93
N ALA A 10 19.43 16.05 3.32
CA ALA A 10 18.24 15.24 3.13
C ALA A 10 18.08 15.05 1.62
N THR A 11 18.49 13.89 1.13
CA THR A 11 18.30 13.48 -0.27
C THR A 11 16.80 13.31 -0.48
N LEU A 12 16.12 14.37 -0.85
CA LEU A 12 14.79 14.33 -1.43
C LEU A 12 14.94 13.60 -2.76
N TYR A 13 14.61 12.33 -2.79
CA TYR A 13 14.43 11.60 -4.04
C TYR A 13 13.28 12.27 -4.80
N SER A 14 13.66 13.22 -5.64
CA SER A 14 12.77 13.82 -6.62
C SER A 14 12.44 12.73 -7.63
N CYS A 15 11.18 12.30 -7.68
CA CYS A 15 10.67 11.57 -8.82
C CYS A 15 10.86 12.47 -10.05
N THR A 16 11.91 12.23 -10.82
CA THR A 16 12.12 12.95 -12.08
C THR A 16 10.89 12.71 -12.97
N SER A 17 10.26 13.79 -13.36
CA SER A 17 9.10 13.80 -14.25
C SER A 17 9.46 13.13 -15.56
N LYS A 18 9.09 11.85 -15.73
CA LYS A 18 8.79 11.34 -17.06
C LYS A 18 7.39 11.87 -17.40
N THR A 19 7.39 12.95 -18.16
CA THR A 19 6.20 13.56 -18.74
C THR A 19 5.42 12.50 -19.50
N ASP A 20 4.11 12.47 -19.28
CA ASP A 20 3.10 11.75 -20.06
C ASP A 20 3.41 10.27 -20.34
N ARG A 21 3.48 9.44 -19.30
CA ARG A 21 3.28 8.02 -19.50
C ARG A 21 1.82 7.80 -19.84
N ASP A 22 1.59 7.26 -21.02
CA ASP A 22 0.32 6.72 -21.44
C ASP A 22 -0.23 5.83 -20.32
N THR A 23 -1.42 6.14 -19.81
CA THR A 23 -2.07 5.38 -18.73
C THR A 23 -2.28 3.91 -19.08
N SER A 24 -2.19 3.53 -20.37
CA SER A 24 -2.19 2.16 -20.84
C SER A 24 -0.99 1.35 -20.34
N GLN A 25 0.16 1.98 -20.03
CA GLN A 25 1.32 1.28 -19.46
C GLN A 25 1.10 0.86 -18.01
N ILE A 26 0.30 1.60 -17.23
CA ILE A 26 -0.05 1.20 -15.86
C ILE A 26 -0.89 -0.08 -15.89
N ASP A 27 -1.74 -0.26 -16.89
CA ASP A 27 -2.55 -1.47 -17.05
C ASP A 27 -1.73 -2.70 -17.47
N SER A 28 -0.58 -2.52 -18.10
CA SER A 28 0.34 -3.59 -18.48
C SER A 28 1.43 -3.88 -17.45
N CYS A 29 1.78 -2.92 -16.59
CA CYS A 29 2.83 -3.05 -15.56
C CYS A 29 2.30 -3.61 -14.22
N LEU A 30 1.46 -4.62 -14.26
CA LEU A 30 0.67 -5.07 -13.12
C LEU A 30 1.37 -6.07 -12.20
N TYR A 31 2.59 -6.40 -12.49
CA TYR A 31 3.31 -7.48 -11.84
C TYR A 31 4.21 -7.02 -10.70
N LEU A 32 3.67 -6.24 -9.77
CA LEU A 32 4.37 -6.00 -8.51
C LEU A 32 4.34 -7.24 -7.59
N ASN A 33 3.45 -8.19 -7.89
CA ASN A 33 3.51 -9.58 -7.43
C ASN A 33 3.36 -10.49 -8.65
N GLU A 34 4.44 -11.13 -9.06
CA GLU A 34 4.57 -11.89 -10.32
C GLU A 34 3.58 -13.04 -10.49
N ASN A 35 2.92 -13.47 -9.41
CA ASN A 35 2.12 -14.69 -9.37
C ASN A 35 0.62 -14.46 -9.35
N ILE A 36 0.14 -13.23 -9.16
CA ILE A 36 -1.28 -12.92 -9.00
C ILE A 36 -1.64 -11.53 -9.54
N GLN A 37 -2.78 -11.46 -10.21
CA GLN A 37 -3.35 -10.23 -10.73
C GLN A 37 -4.78 -10.04 -10.26
N VAL A 38 -5.19 -8.77 -10.18
CA VAL A 38 -6.61 -8.44 -10.08
C VAL A 38 -7.30 -8.82 -11.38
N GLY A 39 -8.39 -9.60 -11.29
CA GLY A 39 -9.10 -10.20 -12.41
C GLY A 39 -8.86 -11.70 -12.60
N ASP A 40 -7.82 -12.27 -11.97
CA ASP A 40 -7.56 -13.70 -11.99
C ASP A 40 -8.70 -14.48 -11.33
N THR A 41 -8.88 -15.74 -11.73
CA THR A 41 -9.84 -16.66 -11.12
C THR A 41 -9.27 -17.21 -9.81
N ALA A 42 -9.94 -16.95 -8.68
CA ALA A 42 -9.45 -17.32 -7.35
C ALA A 42 -9.16 -18.81 -7.21
N MET A 43 -10.09 -19.69 -7.63
CA MET A 43 -9.91 -21.14 -7.51
C MET A 43 -8.76 -21.69 -8.35
N SER A 44 -8.47 -21.07 -9.51
CA SER A 44 -7.28 -21.45 -10.29
C SER A 44 -5.98 -21.15 -9.52
N LEU A 45 -5.94 -20.06 -8.76
CA LEU A 45 -4.78 -19.69 -7.95
C LEU A 45 -4.65 -20.55 -6.68
N VAL A 46 -5.78 -20.99 -6.10
CA VAL A 46 -5.79 -21.98 -5.01
C VAL A 46 -5.19 -23.30 -5.51
N GLY A 47 -5.62 -23.79 -6.66
CA GLY A 47 -5.07 -25.02 -7.26
C GLY A 47 -3.58 -24.96 -7.58
N LYS A 48 -3.01 -23.75 -7.76
CA LYS A 48 -1.57 -23.51 -7.94
C LYS A 48 -0.81 -23.29 -6.62
N GLY A 49 -1.48 -23.32 -5.47
CA GLY A 49 -0.89 -23.02 -4.17
C GLY A 49 -0.45 -21.55 -3.97
N ILE A 50 -1.00 -20.63 -4.77
CA ILE A 50 -0.71 -19.17 -4.67
C ILE A 50 -1.60 -18.54 -3.61
N LEU A 51 -2.85 -19.00 -3.50
CA LEU A 51 -3.84 -18.55 -2.53
C LEU A 51 -4.25 -19.68 -1.59
N VAL A 52 -4.52 -19.32 -0.34
CA VAL A 52 -5.12 -20.19 0.67
C VAL A 52 -6.48 -19.61 1.05
N PRO A 53 -7.59 -20.36 0.92
CA PRO A 53 -8.90 -19.86 1.33
C PRO A 53 -8.92 -19.52 2.83
N ASP A 54 -9.60 -18.43 3.18
CA ASP A 54 -9.88 -18.11 4.57
C ASP A 54 -10.97 -19.07 5.10
N ALA A 55 -10.81 -19.55 6.34
CA ALA A 55 -11.72 -20.54 6.91
C ALA A 55 -13.10 -19.98 7.25
N ASP A 56 -13.17 -18.68 7.51
CA ASP A 56 -14.35 -17.99 8.02
C ASP A 56 -15.10 -17.18 6.94
N ASN A 57 -14.45 -16.96 5.78
CA ASN A 57 -15.02 -16.13 4.73
C ASN A 57 -14.58 -16.55 3.33
N GLU A 58 -15.54 -17.04 2.54
CA GLU A 58 -15.33 -17.56 1.18
C GLU A 58 -14.80 -16.51 0.17
N GLU A 59 -14.98 -15.23 0.45
CA GLU A 59 -14.48 -14.14 -0.42
C GLU A 59 -13.02 -13.78 -0.14
N TYR A 60 -12.43 -14.25 0.98
CA TYR A 60 -11.08 -13.90 1.40
C TYR A 60 -10.09 -15.04 1.21
N PHE A 61 -8.89 -14.68 0.80
CA PHE A 61 -7.78 -15.61 0.58
C PHE A 61 -6.49 -14.99 1.10
N ASP A 62 -5.70 -15.77 1.82
CA ASP A 62 -4.35 -15.37 2.18
C ASP A 62 -3.39 -15.64 1.01
N LEU A 63 -2.49 -14.68 0.71
CA LEU A 63 -1.44 -14.85 -0.29
C LEU A 63 -0.22 -15.53 0.33
N MET A 64 0.28 -16.56 -0.35
CA MET A 64 1.53 -17.24 0.05
C MET A 64 2.75 -16.32 -0.18
N ASN A 65 2.79 -15.62 -1.31
CA ASN A 65 3.81 -14.62 -1.57
C ASN A 65 3.34 -13.24 -1.07
N LYS A 66 3.97 -12.74 -0.01
CA LYS A 66 3.66 -11.45 0.62
C LYS A 66 4.52 -10.30 0.09
N THR A 67 5.20 -10.49 -1.03
CA THR A 67 6.06 -9.46 -1.63
C THR A 67 5.25 -8.57 -2.57
N PHE A 68 5.37 -7.26 -2.40
CA PHE A 68 4.80 -6.25 -3.30
C PHE A 68 5.83 -5.14 -3.52
N ALA A 69 6.07 -4.76 -4.77
CA ALA A 69 7.09 -3.77 -5.16
C ALA A 69 8.46 -4.01 -4.49
N GLY A 70 8.91 -5.27 -4.43
CA GLY A 70 10.18 -5.65 -3.82
C GLY A 70 10.27 -5.52 -2.30
N VAL A 71 9.15 -5.22 -1.62
CA VAL A 71 9.03 -5.16 -0.16
C VAL A 71 8.23 -6.37 0.34
N VAL A 72 8.70 -7.00 1.40
CA VAL A 72 8.00 -8.12 2.05
C VAL A 72 7.08 -7.57 3.15
N PHE A 73 5.81 -7.89 3.06
CA PHE A 73 4.78 -7.49 4.01
C PHE A 73 4.51 -8.61 5.04
N ASP A 74 3.96 -8.25 6.19
CA ASP A 74 3.59 -9.23 7.23
C ASP A 74 2.39 -10.06 6.80
N LYS A 75 1.39 -9.39 6.23
CA LYS A 75 0.16 -10.03 5.75
C LYS A 75 -0.13 -9.58 4.34
N ALA A 76 -0.64 -10.50 3.54
CA ALA A 76 -1.15 -10.20 2.21
C ALA A 76 -2.41 -11.02 1.97
N ARG A 77 -3.46 -10.36 1.47
CA ARG A 77 -4.77 -10.96 1.22
C ARG A 77 -5.30 -10.59 -0.15
N ALA A 78 -6.03 -11.51 -0.74
CA ALA A 78 -6.86 -11.26 -1.91
C ALA A 78 -8.34 -11.29 -1.50
N VAL A 79 -9.13 -10.43 -2.11
CA VAL A 79 -10.60 -10.46 -2.00
C VAL A 79 -11.14 -10.83 -3.37
N SER A 80 -11.97 -11.87 -3.42
CA SER A 80 -12.63 -12.31 -4.63
C SER A 80 -14.11 -11.94 -4.57
N LYS A 81 -14.67 -11.63 -5.73
CA LYS A 81 -16.09 -11.49 -5.95
C LYS A 81 -16.41 -12.04 -7.34
N ASP A 82 -17.51 -12.80 -7.46
CA ASP A 82 -17.86 -13.47 -8.70
C ASP A 82 -16.69 -14.33 -9.24
N GLU A 83 -16.06 -15.12 -8.34
CA GLU A 83 -14.92 -16.00 -8.60
C GLU A 83 -13.62 -15.29 -9.05
N ARG A 84 -13.61 -13.98 -9.14
CA ARG A 84 -12.46 -13.20 -9.62
C ARG A 84 -11.88 -12.31 -8.53
N ILE A 85 -10.56 -12.24 -8.48
CA ILE A 85 -9.84 -11.33 -7.57
C ILE A 85 -10.18 -9.88 -7.92
N LYS A 86 -10.74 -9.15 -6.97
CA LYS A 86 -11.10 -7.73 -7.09
C LYS A 86 -10.12 -6.81 -6.39
N CYS A 87 -9.45 -7.33 -5.36
CA CYS A 87 -8.56 -6.54 -4.53
C CYS A 87 -7.41 -7.40 -4.02
N LEU A 88 -6.21 -6.81 -3.99
CA LEU A 88 -5.05 -7.32 -3.27
C LEU A 88 -4.68 -6.31 -2.20
N SER A 89 -4.54 -6.76 -0.96
CA SER A 89 -4.15 -5.92 0.17
C SER A 89 -2.89 -6.46 0.84
N TYR A 90 -1.99 -5.55 1.22
CA TYR A 90 -0.73 -5.85 1.86
C TYR A 90 -0.60 -4.99 3.12
N ILE A 91 -0.32 -5.62 4.25
CA ILE A 91 -0.16 -4.97 5.55
C ILE A 91 1.31 -5.12 5.96
N GLY A 92 2.00 -4.01 6.08
CA GLY A 92 3.40 -3.95 6.46
C GLY A 92 3.62 -4.23 7.94
N LYS A 93 4.88 -4.44 8.29
CA LYS A 93 5.32 -4.56 9.68
C LYS A 93 4.98 -3.30 10.46
N SER A 94 4.80 -3.45 11.75
CA SER A 94 4.74 -2.33 12.68
C SER A 94 6.14 -2.05 13.23
N TYR A 95 6.61 -0.82 13.07
CA TYR A 95 7.90 -0.35 13.52
C TYR A 95 7.73 0.64 14.68
N GLU A 96 8.55 0.52 15.70
CA GLU A 96 8.71 1.56 16.75
C GLU A 96 9.85 2.51 16.37
N ASN A 97 10.85 2.03 15.62
CA ASN A 97 11.94 2.85 15.11
C ASN A 97 11.54 3.52 13.78
N LYS A 98 11.54 4.85 13.76
CA LYS A 98 11.20 5.65 12.59
C LYS A 98 12.18 5.45 11.42
N GLU A 99 13.49 5.30 11.72
CA GLU A 99 14.51 5.18 10.66
C GLU A 99 14.38 3.87 9.90
N ASP A 100 14.11 2.75 10.61
CA ASP A 100 13.93 1.46 9.97
C ASP A 100 12.66 1.44 9.13
N PHE A 101 11.58 2.04 9.63
CA PHE A 101 10.38 2.24 8.85
C PHE A 101 10.62 3.08 7.57
N LEU A 102 11.37 4.18 7.68
CA LEU A 102 11.67 5.04 6.53
C LEU A 102 12.51 4.34 5.46
N LYS A 103 13.40 3.42 5.82
CA LYS A 103 14.15 2.60 4.86
C LYS A 103 13.19 1.75 4.01
N GLU A 104 12.24 1.06 4.65
CA GLU A 104 11.24 0.23 3.94
C GLU A 104 10.30 1.09 3.10
N LYS A 105 9.76 2.17 3.68
CA LYS A 105 8.90 3.13 2.99
C LYS A 105 9.56 3.68 1.73
N ASN A 106 10.82 4.11 1.83
CA ASN A 106 11.53 4.71 0.71
C ASN A 106 11.76 3.67 -0.41
N LYS A 107 12.10 2.43 -0.05
CA LYS A 107 12.22 1.35 -1.03
C LYS A 107 10.91 1.13 -1.78
N LEU A 108 9.80 0.97 -1.05
CA LEU A 108 8.47 0.80 -1.63
C LEU A 108 8.10 1.96 -2.56
N PHE A 109 8.31 3.19 -2.11
CA PHE A 109 7.95 4.39 -2.87
C PHE A 109 8.80 4.53 -4.14
N VAL A 110 10.11 4.27 -4.06
CA VAL A 110 11.03 4.31 -5.22
C VAL A 110 10.60 3.31 -6.29
N GLU A 111 10.29 2.06 -5.91
CA GLU A 111 9.85 1.05 -6.87
C GLU A 111 8.50 1.40 -7.51
N LEU A 112 7.55 1.91 -6.72
CA LEU A 112 6.27 2.36 -7.26
C LEU A 112 6.40 3.55 -8.20
N CYS A 113 7.24 4.55 -7.85
CA CYS A 113 7.51 5.68 -8.73
C CYS A 113 8.25 5.29 -10.01
N LYS A 114 9.13 4.29 -9.94
CA LYS A 114 9.84 3.75 -11.10
C LYS A 114 8.88 3.08 -12.08
N GLU A 115 7.93 2.30 -11.57
CA GLU A 115 6.95 1.56 -12.38
C GLU A 115 5.79 2.45 -12.86
N TYR A 116 5.23 3.27 -11.97
CA TYR A 116 4.00 4.03 -12.24
C TYR A 116 4.20 5.54 -12.40
N GLY A 117 5.41 6.05 -12.20
CA GLY A 117 5.67 7.49 -12.19
C GLY A 117 5.24 8.16 -10.89
N LYS A 118 4.91 9.45 -10.94
CA LYS A 118 4.43 10.18 -9.76
C LYS A 118 3.01 9.74 -9.39
N PRO A 119 2.67 9.71 -8.08
CA PRO A 119 1.30 9.45 -7.67
C PRO A 119 0.34 10.50 -8.25
N SER A 120 -0.84 10.05 -8.65
CA SER A 120 -1.93 10.91 -9.15
C SER A 120 -2.54 11.75 -8.02
N LYS A 121 -2.49 11.21 -6.79
CA LYS A 121 -2.98 11.85 -5.58
C LYS A 121 -1.98 11.63 -4.45
N ASP A 122 -1.77 12.68 -3.68
CA ASP A 122 -0.93 12.74 -2.48
C ASP A 122 -1.70 13.53 -1.43
N SER A 123 -2.10 12.91 -0.34
CA SER A 123 -2.94 13.52 0.68
C SER A 123 -2.64 13.01 2.08
N SER A 124 -2.71 13.91 3.06
CA SER A 124 -2.56 13.56 4.48
C SER A 124 -3.82 13.89 5.25
N TYR A 125 -4.14 13.06 6.22
CA TYR A 125 -5.23 13.28 7.15
C TYR A 125 -4.89 12.76 8.54
N VAL A 126 -5.64 13.22 9.54
CA VAL A 126 -5.47 12.83 10.93
C VAL A 126 -6.82 12.38 11.47
N GLU A 127 -6.86 11.16 11.98
CA GLU A 127 -7.99 10.64 12.74
C GLU A 127 -7.69 10.79 14.23
N LYS A 128 -8.47 11.62 14.89
CA LYS A 128 -8.43 11.80 16.33
C LYS A 128 -9.34 10.76 16.96
N ASN A 129 -8.73 9.80 17.64
CA ASN A 129 -9.42 8.72 18.32
C ASN A 129 -9.22 8.84 19.84
N GLU A 130 -10.00 8.09 20.62
CA GLU A 130 -9.75 7.98 22.06
C GLU A 130 -8.35 7.43 22.33
N ALA A 131 -7.86 6.48 21.53
CA ALA A 131 -6.49 5.98 21.49
C ALA A 131 -6.34 4.92 20.38
N PRO A 132 -5.29 4.96 19.55
CA PRO A 132 -4.30 6.03 19.37
C PRO A 132 -4.77 7.11 18.40
N ASP A 133 -4.12 8.27 18.41
CA ASP A 133 -4.18 9.19 17.26
C ASP A 133 -3.53 8.56 16.04
N VAL A 134 -4.19 8.62 14.88
CA VAL A 134 -3.70 8.05 13.63
C VAL A 134 -3.43 9.15 12.61
N TYR A 135 -2.18 9.26 12.19
CA TYR A 135 -1.73 10.16 11.13
C TYR A 135 -1.49 9.33 9.88
N SER A 136 -2.23 9.59 8.84
CA SER A 136 -2.16 8.86 7.58
C SER A 136 -1.67 9.75 6.45
N HIS A 137 -0.90 9.15 5.54
CA HIS A 137 -0.46 9.77 4.31
C HIS A 137 -0.68 8.79 3.17
N ASP A 138 -1.56 9.16 2.24
CA ASP A 138 -1.99 8.34 1.12
C ASP A 138 -1.34 8.78 -0.18
N TYR A 139 -0.74 7.84 -0.86
CA TYR A 139 -0.27 7.95 -2.23
C TYR A 139 -1.14 7.07 -3.12
N THR A 140 -1.65 7.62 -4.22
CA THR A 140 -2.52 6.87 -5.13
C THR A 140 -2.07 7.04 -6.57
N TRP A 141 -1.94 5.93 -7.28
CA TRP A 141 -1.74 5.85 -8.72
C TRP A 141 -3.02 5.33 -9.35
N VAL A 142 -3.57 6.09 -10.29
CA VAL A 142 -4.83 5.76 -10.97
C VAL A 142 -4.55 5.52 -12.44
N SER A 143 -4.97 4.37 -12.93
CA SER A 143 -5.04 4.06 -14.34
C SER A 143 -6.50 3.96 -14.81
N LYS A 144 -6.71 3.68 -16.09
CA LYS A 144 -8.05 3.50 -16.66
C LYS A 144 -8.83 2.38 -15.96
N ASN A 145 -8.16 1.28 -15.60
CA ASN A 145 -8.81 0.07 -15.07
C ASN A 145 -8.38 -0.28 -13.64
N ARG A 146 -7.39 0.41 -13.05
CA ARG A 146 -6.81 0.00 -11.77
C ARG A 146 -6.38 1.17 -10.90
N VAL A 147 -6.38 0.92 -9.61
CA VAL A 147 -5.89 1.86 -8.59
C VAL A 147 -4.91 1.12 -7.71
N VAL A 148 -3.73 1.71 -7.56
CA VAL A 148 -2.75 1.30 -6.56
C VAL A 148 -2.71 2.40 -5.51
N SER A 149 -2.96 2.06 -4.26
CA SER A 149 -2.88 2.99 -3.14
C SER A 149 -1.88 2.49 -2.11
N VAL A 150 -1.07 3.40 -1.59
CA VAL A 150 -0.18 3.12 -0.46
C VAL A 150 -0.48 4.13 0.62
N THR A 151 -0.83 3.62 1.79
CA THR A 151 -1.09 4.42 2.99
C THR A 151 0.06 4.21 3.98
N ILE A 152 0.64 5.30 4.42
CA ILE A 152 1.64 5.34 5.48
C ILE A 152 0.97 5.83 6.75
N CYS A 153 0.97 5.01 7.79
CA CYS A 153 0.34 5.32 9.07
C CYS A 153 1.38 5.52 10.17
N ARG A 154 1.20 6.58 10.92
CA ARG A 154 1.86 6.78 12.21
C ARG A 154 0.77 6.78 13.29
N LYS A 155 0.90 5.91 14.29
CA LYS A 155 0.00 5.83 15.43
C LYS A 155 0.71 6.34 16.68
N GLU A 156 0.10 7.28 17.38
CA GLU A 156 0.61 7.85 18.61
C GLU A 156 -0.28 7.42 19.78
N TRP A 157 0.26 6.55 20.64
CA TRP A 157 -0.42 6.06 21.83
C TRP A 157 -0.25 7.05 22.96
N PRO A 158 -1.30 7.41 23.69
CA PRO A 158 -1.20 8.33 24.81
C PRO A 158 -0.34 7.74 25.93
N TYR A 159 0.23 8.62 26.78
CA TYR A 159 1.15 8.24 27.85
C TYR A 159 0.60 7.15 28.78
N TRP A 160 -0.68 7.24 29.12
CA TRP A 160 -1.37 6.27 29.98
C TRP A 160 -1.60 4.89 29.32
N LEU A 161 -1.35 4.75 28.01
CA LEU A 161 -1.27 3.48 27.28
C LEU A 161 0.17 3.14 26.83
N GLY A 162 1.18 3.68 27.52
CA GLY A 162 2.58 3.39 27.26
C GLY A 162 3.31 4.42 26.42
N GLY A 163 2.65 5.46 25.90
CA GLY A 163 3.29 6.63 25.28
C GLY A 163 4.15 6.33 24.06
N LYS A 164 3.85 5.28 23.28
CA LYS A 164 4.68 4.86 22.16
C LYS A 164 4.15 5.35 20.82
N THR A 165 5.05 5.50 19.85
CA THR A 165 4.72 5.77 18.46
C THR A 165 5.04 4.54 17.62
N THR A 166 4.12 4.16 16.75
CA THR A 166 4.34 3.05 15.80
C THR A 166 4.08 3.51 14.37
N TYR A 167 4.79 2.91 13.44
CA TYR A 167 4.72 3.20 12.01
C TYR A 167 4.39 1.92 11.25
N THR A 168 3.50 2.00 10.25
CA THR A 168 3.19 0.87 9.36
C THR A 168 2.82 1.38 7.97
N SER A 169 2.93 0.51 6.98
CA SER A 169 2.51 0.76 5.60
C SER A 169 1.42 -0.23 5.19
N PHE A 170 0.50 0.25 4.35
CA PHE A 170 -0.50 -0.57 3.69
C PHE A 170 -0.39 -0.35 2.20
N ALA A 171 -0.53 -1.40 1.40
CA ALA A 171 -0.68 -1.27 -0.04
C ALA A 171 -1.96 -1.97 -0.48
N LEU A 172 -2.67 -1.35 -1.41
CA LEU A 172 -3.93 -1.83 -1.95
C LEU A 172 -3.89 -1.74 -3.47
N VAL A 173 -4.22 -2.83 -4.13
CA VAL A 173 -4.41 -2.87 -5.59
C VAL A 173 -5.85 -3.27 -5.87
N THR A 174 -6.60 -2.42 -6.57
CA THR A 174 -8.01 -2.67 -6.89
C THR A 174 -8.30 -2.45 -8.36
N ILE A 175 -9.37 -3.06 -8.86
CA ILE A 175 -9.95 -2.68 -10.16
C ILE A 175 -10.65 -1.33 -9.97
N GLN A 176 -10.44 -0.43 -10.92
CA GLN A 176 -11.20 0.80 -11.00
C GLN A 176 -12.60 0.50 -11.57
N ASP A 177 -13.49 0.06 -10.70
CA ASP A 177 -14.92 0.05 -11.01
C ASP A 177 -15.51 1.35 -10.44
N SER A 178 -15.87 2.27 -11.32
CA SER A 178 -16.27 3.67 -10.99
C SER A 178 -17.45 3.77 -10.02
N ILE A 179 -18.19 2.68 -9.82
CA ILE A 179 -19.36 2.62 -8.94
C ILE A 179 -19.00 2.06 -7.55
N LEU A 180 -18.10 1.07 -7.47
CA LEU A 180 -17.69 0.44 -6.21
C LEU A 180 -16.72 1.31 -5.39
N GLN A 181 -15.86 2.09 -6.03
CA GLN A 181 -14.90 2.94 -5.33
C GLN A 181 -15.54 4.02 -4.47
N ARG A 182 -16.62 4.65 -4.91
CA ARG A 182 -17.28 5.69 -4.11
C ARG A 182 -17.94 5.14 -2.84
N LYS A 183 -18.44 3.92 -2.88
CA LYS A 183 -19.10 3.30 -1.70
C LYS A 183 -18.09 2.71 -0.71
N ASN A 184 -16.99 2.11 -1.18
CA ASN A 184 -16.02 1.47 -0.30
C ASN A 184 -15.05 2.46 0.38
N LEU A 185 -14.69 3.57 -0.28
CA LEU A 185 -13.91 4.64 0.37
C LEU A 185 -14.74 5.36 1.44
N GLN A 186 -16.06 5.48 1.25
CA GLN A 186 -16.94 6.05 2.27
C GLN A 186 -17.17 5.11 3.46
N SER A 187 -17.17 3.79 3.26
CA SER A 187 -17.36 2.82 4.35
C SER A 187 -16.11 2.56 5.17
N LEU A 188 -14.91 2.77 4.60
CA LEU A 188 -13.63 2.71 5.31
C LEU A 188 -13.33 3.98 6.11
N SER A 189 -13.96 5.11 5.75
CA SER A 189 -13.86 6.37 6.51
C SER A 189 -14.85 6.49 7.66
N LEU A 190 -15.76 5.52 7.83
CA LEU A 190 -16.83 5.53 8.84
C LEU A 190 -16.72 4.38 9.86
N LYS A 191 -15.60 3.67 9.90
CA LYS A 191 -15.24 2.70 10.92
C LYS A 191 -13.82 2.96 11.40
#